data_ead7fa7f0cc7ad07bcca81cab077befc
#
_entry.id   ead7fa7f0cc7ad07bcca81cab077befc
#
_cell.length_a   1.000
_cell.length_b   1.000
_cell.length_c   1.000
_cell.angle_alpha   90.00
_cell.angle_beta   90.00
_cell.angle_gamma   90.00
#
_symmetry.space_group_name_H-M   'P 1'
#
loop_
_entity.id
_entity.type
_entity.pdbx_description
1 polymer ?
#
loop_
_entity_poly.entity_id
_entity_poly.type
_entity_poly.pdbx_seq_one_letter_code
_entity_poly.pdbx_strand_id
1 'polypeptide(L)'
;MDDDKLLQRFPNPDGKRWFELRQQSDGMFYFQEFSEATDAVPVNGAQSYTSPGFRSGLYKSAEAAEDDLRKMVPWLGGISK
;
A
#
# COMPACT_ATOMS: atom_id res chain seq x y z
N MET A 1 15.41 -14.26 0.73
CA MET A 1 14.40 -14.07 -0.11
C MET A 1 13.23 -13.58 0.55
N ASP A 2 12.69 -12.57 0.07
CA ASP A 2 11.68 -12.01 0.69
C ASP A 2 10.47 -12.56 0.26
N ASP A 3 9.79 -13.22 0.99
CA ASP A 3 8.61 -13.87 0.62
C ASP A 3 7.39 -13.21 1.22
N ASP A 4 7.40 -11.90 1.18
CA ASP A 4 6.25 -11.17 1.67
C ASP A 4 5.06 -11.50 0.81
N LYS A 5 3.94 -11.82 1.44
CA LYS A 5 2.75 -12.24 0.75
C LYS A 5 1.76 -11.10 0.71
N LEU A 6 1.26 -10.77 -0.47
CA LEU A 6 0.22 -9.75 -0.60
C LEU A 6 -1.11 -10.34 -0.18
N LEU A 7 -1.73 -9.75 0.83
CA LEU A 7 -3.00 -10.22 1.33
C LEU A 7 -4.17 -9.42 0.76
N GLN A 8 -4.01 -8.11 0.70
CA GLN A 8 -5.11 -7.28 0.23
C GLN A 8 -4.58 -5.96 -0.29
N ARG A 9 -5.25 -5.40 -1.26
CA ARG A 9 -4.88 -4.12 -1.84
C ARG A 9 -6.03 -3.15 -1.63
N PHE A 10 -5.69 -1.93 -1.20
CA PHE A 10 -6.68 -0.89 -0.92
C PHE A 10 -6.42 0.29 -1.83
N PRO A 11 -7.06 0.34 -2.99
CA PRO A 11 -6.81 1.45 -3.92
C PRO A 11 -7.46 2.73 -3.48
N ASN A 12 -6.78 3.82 -3.75
CA ASN A 12 -7.31 5.15 -3.51
C ASN A 12 -8.31 5.48 -4.61
N PRO A 13 -9.35 6.23 -4.33
CA PRO A 13 -10.32 6.61 -5.37
C PRO A 13 -9.72 7.30 -6.59
N ASP A 14 -8.57 7.96 -6.43
CA ASP A 14 -7.95 8.62 -7.57
C ASP A 14 -7.24 7.62 -8.49
N GLY A 15 -7.13 6.37 -8.08
CA GLY A 15 -6.53 5.34 -8.89
C GLY A 15 -5.04 5.40 -9.04
N LYS A 16 -4.38 6.36 -8.41
CA LYS A 16 -2.95 6.52 -8.55
C LYS A 16 -2.17 6.12 -7.32
N ARG A 17 -2.83 5.90 -6.23
CA ARG A 17 -2.18 5.48 -5.01
C ARG A 17 -2.95 4.33 -4.40
N TRP A 18 -2.27 3.51 -3.67
CA TRP A 18 -2.94 2.39 -3.00
C TRP A 18 -2.07 1.94 -1.84
N PHE A 19 -2.69 1.19 -0.92
CA PHE A 19 -1.96 0.55 0.16
C PHE A 19 -2.04 -0.95 -0.05
N GLU A 20 -1.01 -1.66 0.37
CA GLU A 20 -1.00 -3.10 0.31
C GLU A 20 -0.77 -3.64 1.71
N LEU A 21 -1.61 -4.58 2.11
CA LEU A 21 -1.44 -5.30 3.36
C LEU A 21 -0.68 -6.58 3.05
N ARG A 22 0.46 -6.75 3.71
CA ARG A 22 1.33 -7.87 3.41
C ARG A 22 1.72 -8.62 4.66
N GLN A 23 2.11 -9.86 4.49
CA GLN A 23 2.59 -10.70 5.57
C GLN A 23 4.02 -11.10 5.29
N GLN A 24 4.89 -10.92 6.27
CA GLN A 24 6.28 -11.30 6.13
C GLN A 24 6.43 -12.81 6.37
N SER A 25 7.60 -13.33 6.01
CA SER A 25 7.84 -14.75 6.19
C SER A 25 7.85 -15.16 7.65
N ASP A 26 8.07 -14.22 8.57
CA ASP A 26 8.06 -14.53 10.00
C ASP A 26 6.66 -14.49 10.58
N GLY A 27 5.63 -14.24 9.76
CA GLY A 27 4.27 -14.21 10.23
C GLY A 27 3.74 -12.85 10.64
N MET A 28 4.59 -11.84 10.67
CA MET A 28 4.15 -10.50 11.03
C MET A 28 3.51 -9.81 9.84
N PHE A 29 2.66 -8.84 10.13
CA PHE A 29 1.91 -8.14 9.10
C PHE A 29 2.30 -6.68 9.06
N TYR A 30 2.20 -6.06 7.90
CA TYR A 30 2.44 -4.63 7.76
C TYR A 30 1.68 -4.13 6.53
N PHE A 31 1.54 -2.81 6.43
CA PHE A 31 0.96 -2.24 5.22
C PHE A 31 1.92 -1.19 4.68
N GLN A 32 1.84 -0.97 3.40
CA GLN A 32 2.74 -0.02 2.74
C GLN A 32 1.99 0.72 1.64
N GLU A 33 2.28 2.00 1.50
CA GLU A 33 1.70 2.82 0.48
C GLU A 33 2.52 2.73 -0.80
N PHE A 34 1.84 2.70 -1.92
CA PHE A 34 2.48 2.76 -3.22
C PHE A 34 1.79 3.83 -4.06
N SER A 35 2.51 4.41 -4.98
CA SER A 35 1.93 5.36 -5.90
C SER A 35 2.47 5.12 -7.29
N GLU A 36 1.67 5.46 -8.28
CA GLU A 36 2.09 5.35 -9.66
C GLU A 36 2.56 6.72 -10.12
N ALA A 37 3.72 6.81 -10.68
CA ALA A 37 4.27 8.06 -11.18
C ALA A 37 4.62 7.89 -12.65
N THR A 38 4.55 8.98 -13.37
CA THR A 38 4.89 8.98 -14.79
C THR A 38 6.12 9.86 -14.97
N ASP A 39 7.10 9.31 -15.64
CA ASP A 39 8.31 10.06 -15.91
C ASP A 39 8.00 11.16 -16.92
N ALA A 40 8.28 12.38 -16.55
CA ALA A 40 7.98 13.51 -17.41
C ALA A 40 9.04 13.75 -18.45
N VAL A 41 10.16 13.06 -18.39
CA VAL A 41 11.22 13.28 -19.37
C VAL A 41 10.99 12.35 -20.54
N PRO A 42 10.58 12.87 -21.67
CA PRO A 42 10.15 12.02 -22.76
C PRO A 42 11.29 11.62 -23.65
N VAL A 43 12.27 10.98 -23.16
CA VAL A 43 13.33 10.51 -24.01
C VAL A 43 12.80 9.37 -24.88
N ASN A 44 12.12 8.42 -24.29
CA ASN A 44 11.55 7.34 -25.02
C ASN A 44 10.06 7.31 -24.78
N GLY A 45 9.45 8.45 -24.54
CA GLY A 45 8.07 8.50 -24.20
C GLY A 45 7.88 8.44 -22.69
N ALA A 46 6.70 8.76 -22.23
CA ALA A 46 6.41 8.73 -20.81
C ALA A 46 6.37 7.30 -20.33
N GLN A 47 6.94 7.04 -19.18
CA GLN A 47 6.93 5.72 -18.58
C GLN A 47 6.35 5.80 -17.20
N SER A 48 5.46 4.87 -16.88
CA SER A 48 4.88 4.78 -15.55
C SER A 48 5.70 3.84 -14.70
N TYR A 49 5.82 4.16 -13.43
CA TYR A 49 6.52 3.27 -12.52
C TYR A 49 5.88 3.37 -11.14
N THR A 50 6.06 2.35 -10.34
CA THR A 50 5.53 2.29 -9.00
C THR A 50 6.57 2.77 -8.02
N SER A 51 6.16 3.67 -7.15
CA SER A 51 7.06 4.23 -6.16
C SER A 51 6.56 3.89 -4.77
N PRO A 52 7.39 3.31 -3.91
CA PRO A 52 6.95 3.01 -2.55
C PRO A 52 6.90 4.28 -1.72
N GLY A 53 5.97 4.33 -0.80
CA GLY A 53 5.83 5.45 0.12
C GLY A 53 5.94 5.01 1.56
N PHE A 54 4.93 5.41 2.35
CA PHE A 54 4.94 5.10 3.77
C PHE A 54 4.86 3.60 4.03
N ARG A 55 5.60 3.13 4.99
CA ARG A 55 5.53 1.75 5.43
C ARG A 55 5.27 1.73 6.93
N SER A 56 4.30 0.93 7.35
CA SER A 56 3.94 0.84 8.75
C SER A 56 4.94 0.01 9.54
N GLY A 57 4.78 -0.01 10.84
CA GLY A 57 5.47 -0.98 11.67
C GLY A 57 4.87 -2.35 11.49
N LEU A 58 5.27 -3.28 12.35
CA LEU A 58 4.81 -4.65 12.25
C LEU A 58 3.66 -4.90 13.21
N TYR A 59 2.72 -5.73 12.79
CA TYR A 59 1.55 -6.08 13.58
C TYR A 59 1.49 -7.60 13.72
N LYS A 60 0.86 -8.07 14.75
CA LYS A 60 0.77 -9.49 15.01
C LYS A 60 -0.39 -10.13 14.27
N SER A 61 -1.33 -9.36 13.77
CA SER A 61 -2.45 -9.91 13.03
C SER A 61 -2.80 -9.00 11.87
N ALA A 62 -3.40 -9.57 10.86
CA ALA A 62 -3.83 -8.80 9.70
C ALA A 62 -4.92 -7.82 10.10
N GLU A 63 -5.76 -8.22 11.03
CA GLU A 63 -6.85 -7.38 11.47
C GLU A 63 -6.33 -6.13 12.17
N ALA A 64 -5.30 -6.27 13.00
CA ALA A 64 -4.72 -5.13 13.68
C ALA A 64 -4.08 -4.17 12.68
N ALA A 65 -3.41 -4.71 11.68
CA ALA A 65 -2.79 -3.88 10.65
C ALA A 65 -3.84 -3.13 9.85
N GLU A 66 -4.90 -3.80 9.46
CA GLU A 66 -5.95 -3.17 8.68
C GLU A 66 -6.68 -2.10 9.49
N ASP A 67 -6.89 -2.36 10.78
CA ASP A 67 -7.57 -1.41 11.64
C ASP A 67 -6.79 -0.10 11.73
N ASP A 68 -5.49 -0.21 11.91
CA ASP A 68 -4.66 0.97 11.96
C ASP A 68 -4.59 1.67 10.63
N LEU A 69 -4.56 0.92 9.54
CA LEU A 69 -4.55 1.48 8.21
C LEU A 69 -5.81 2.33 7.98
N ARG A 70 -6.95 1.83 8.38
CA ARG A 70 -8.20 2.56 8.20
C ARG A 70 -8.26 3.83 9.04
N LYS A 71 -7.63 3.81 10.20
CA LYS A 71 -7.59 4.99 11.05
C LYS A 71 -6.66 6.04 10.48
N MET A 72 -5.57 5.59 9.82
CA MET A 72 -4.59 6.52 9.33
C MET A 72 -4.96 7.11 8.01
N VAL A 73 -5.74 6.42 7.21
CA VAL A 73 -6.06 6.83 5.86
C VAL A 73 -7.54 7.21 5.80
N PRO A 74 -7.84 8.50 5.79
CA PRO A 74 -9.22 8.97 5.89
C PRO A 74 -10.14 8.45 4.79
N TRP A 75 -9.64 8.30 3.57
CA TRP A 75 -10.50 7.86 2.49
C TRP A 75 -10.92 6.39 2.65
N LEU A 76 -10.14 5.60 3.38
CA LEU A 76 -10.56 4.24 3.66
C LEU A 76 -11.67 4.24 4.69
N GLY A 77 -11.53 5.03 5.74
CA GLY A 77 -12.56 5.12 6.76
C GLY A 77 -13.84 5.71 6.24
N GLY A 78 -13.72 6.68 5.35
CA GLY A 78 -14.89 7.32 4.82
C GLY A 78 -15.74 6.44 3.95
N ILE A 79 -15.12 5.47 3.30
CA ILE A 79 -15.85 4.61 2.43
C ILE A 79 -16.69 3.62 3.18
N SER A 80 -16.34 3.31 4.36
CA SER A 80 -17.03 2.29 5.09
C SER A 80 -18.35 2.73 5.64
N LYS A 81 -18.86 3.82 5.21
CA LYS A 81 -20.09 4.23 5.71
C LYS A 81 -21.21 3.46 5.19
#